data_ddab077a32ac628c42122eadbacfc4b9
#
_entry.id   ddab077a32ac628c42122eadbacfc4b9
#
_cell.length_a   1.000
_cell.length_b   1.000
_cell.length_c   1.000
_cell.angle_alpha   90.00
_cell.angle_beta   90.00
_cell.angle_gamma   90.00
#
_symmetry.space_group_name_H-M   'P 1'
#
loop_
_entity.id
_entity.type
_entity.pdbx_description
1 polymer ?
#
loop_
_entity_poly.entity_id
_entity_poly.type
_entity_poly.pdbx_seq_one_letter_code
_entity_poly.pdbx_strand_id
1 'polypeptide(L)'
;MAGTLLAEVFLDIGSFTAITMCYFMVEGYQYTRSKKKYGIRLLLFAIISQIPFSMAFDFGALNMIYTLFLCFLILVVREKVTNKVAQTILVILLFLLTGMGDWPFFAPMFIIMFDAWKGDSKKIWRAYGIAAIVFGAMNLMQGLMMYEAPKAILCALGSMMGVIASGLVIQFLYNGKRAERGRNISKWFFYIFYPAHLLILALIKMWM
;
A
#
# COMPACT_ATOMS: atom_id res chain seq x y z
N MET A 1 -7.23 -10.58 20.54
CA MET A 1 -5.78 -10.58 20.29
C MET A 1 -5.17 -9.16 20.22
N ALA A 2 -5.97 -8.12 20.19
CA ALA A 2 -5.44 -6.76 20.25
C ALA A 2 -4.61 -6.57 21.53
N GLY A 3 -3.40 -6.01 21.38
CA GLY A 3 -2.51 -5.72 22.50
C GLY A 3 -1.46 -6.77 22.84
N THR A 4 -1.34 -7.85 22.05
CA THR A 4 -0.24 -8.78 22.18
C THR A 4 0.95 -8.31 21.32
N LEU A 5 2.19 -8.61 21.75
CA LEU A 5 3.43 -8.30 21.00
C LEU A 5 3.34 -8.85 19.56
N LEU A 6 2.74 -10.02 19.39
CA LEU A 6 2.58 -10.66 18.09
C LEU A 6 1.68 -9.82 17.14
N ALA A 7 0.58 -9.26 17.66
CA ALA A 7 -0.30 -8.41 16.87
C ALA A 7 0.40 -7.12 16.40
N GLU A 8 1.21 -6.50 17.27
CA GLU A 8 1.99 -5.31 16.92
C GLU A 8 3.02 -5.63 15.82
N VAL A 9 3.75 -6.75 15.92
CA VAL A 9 4.70 -7.18 14.88
C VAL A 9 4.00 -7.40 13.53
N PHE A 10 2.78 -7.97 13.52
CA PHE A 10 2.03 -8.13 12.28
C PHE A 10 1.56 -6.79 11.69
N LEU A 11 1.21 -5.81 12.52
CA LEU A 11 0.88 -4.45 12.07
C LEU A 11 2.10 -3.75 11.43
N ASP A 12 3.28 -3.92 12.02
CA ASP A 12 4.53 -3.37 11.49
C ASP A 12 4.91 -3.99 10.15
N ILE A 13 4.75 -5.33 10.01
CA ILE A 13 4.91 -6.04 8.72
C ILE A 13 3.88 -5.55 7.70
N GLY A 14 2.65 -5.28 8.13
CA GLY A 14 1.61 -4.68 7.29
C GLY A 14 2.02 -3.31 6.76
N SER A 15 2.54 -2.44 7.60
CA SER A 15 3.03 -1.10 7.23
C SER A 15 4.19 -1.17 6.24
N PHE A 16 5.18 -2.06 6.49
CA PHE A 16 6.27 -2.35 5.54
C PHE A 16 5.74 -2.80 4.17
N THR A 17 4.80 -3.75 4.17
CA THR A 17 4.27 -4.33 2.93
C THR A 17 3.48 -3.31 2.13
N ALA A 18 2.61 -2.55 2.78
CA ALA A 18 1.72 -1.62 2.10
C ALA A 18 2.48 -0.48 1.42
N ILE A 19 3.46 0.13 2.08
CA ILE A 19 4.27 1.19 1.45
C ILE A 19 5.19 0.62 0.36
N THR A 20 5.69 -0.60 0.52
CA THR A 20 6.45 -1.31 -0.52
C THR A 20 5.57 -1.55 -1.76
N MET A 21 4.30 -1.93 -1.58
CA MET A 21 3.34 -2.09 -2.68
C MET A 21 3.06 -0.76 -3.40
N CYS A 22 2.98 0.37 -2.67
CA CYS A 22 2.85 1.69 -3.27
C CYS A 22 4.04 2.02 -4.18
N TYR A 23 5.27 1.74 -3.74
CA TYR A 23 6.46 1.94 -4.57
C TYR A 23 6.44 1.06 -5.82
N PHE A 24 6.19 -0.25 -5.66
CA PHE A 24 6.12 -1.17 -6.80
C PHE A 24 4.94 -0.91 -7.73
N MET A 25 3.89 -0.25 -7.25
CA MET A 25 2.80 0.22 -8.11
C MET A 25 3.29 1.26 -9.12
N VAL A 26 4.08 2.25 -8.68
CA VAL A 26 4.68 3.27 -9.55
C VAL A 26 5.67 2.61 -10.54
N GLU A 27 6.53 1.72 -10.06
CA GLU A 27 7.44 0.95 -10.90
C GLU A 27 6.68 0.13 -11.95
N GLY A 28 5.67 -0.63 -11.51
CA GLY A 28 4.83 -1.46 -12.39
C GLY A 28 4.10 -0.63 -13.44
N TYR A 29 3.60 0.56 -13.07
CA TYR A 29 2.95 1.49 -13.98
C TYR A 29 3.89 1.95 -15.09
N GLN A 30 5.13 2.28 -14.76
CA GLN A 30 6.09 2.83 -15.73
C GLN A 30 6.68 1.76 -16.65
N TYR A 31 6.94 0.54 -16.13
CA TYR A 31 7.55 -0.53 -16.93
C TYR A 31 6.54 -1.44 -17.63
N THR A 32 5.22 -1.24 -17.43
CA THR A 32 4.23 -2.07 -18.13
C THR A 32 4.12 -1.69 -19.61
N ARG A 33 4.10 -2.72 -20.47
CA ARG A 33 3.87 -2.53 -21.91
C ARG A 33 2.44 -2.12 -22.24
N SER A 34 1.47 -2.53 -21.41
CA SER A 34 0.05 -2.24 -21.62
C SER A 34 -0.61 -1.83 -20.31
N LYS A 35 -0.80 -0.52 -20.14
CA LYS A 35 -1.50 0.06 -18.99
C LYS A 35 -2.94 -0.46 -18.88
N LYS A 36 -3.63 -0.62 -20.02
CA LYS A 36 -4.99 -1.20 -20.04
C LYS A 36 -5.01 -2.60 -19.42
N LYS A 37 -4.12 -3.51 -19.85
CA LYS A 37 -4.06 -4.87 -19.29
C LYS A 37 -3.64 -4.87 -17.82
N TYR A 38 -2.83 -3.91 -17.38
CA TYR A 38 -2.44 -3.77 -15.98
C TYR A 38 -3.63 -3.34 -15.12
N GLY A 39 -4.35 -2.29 -15.53
CA GLY A 39 -5.55 -1.82 -14.82
C GLY A 39 -6.64 -2.88 -14.74
N ILE A 40 -6.91 -3.61 -15.84
CA ILE A 40 -7.88 -4.72 -15.83
C ILE A 40 -7.50 -5.80 -14.81
N ARG A 41 -6.23 -6.18 -14.73
CA ARG A 41 -5.78 -7.15 -13.72
C ARG A 41 -5.99 -6.64 -12.29
N LEU A 42 -5.62 -5.39 -12.02
CA LEU A 42 -5.85 -4.80 -10.69
C LEU A 42 -7.34 -4.83 -10.33
N LEU A 43 -8.22 -4.42 -11.25
CA LEU A 43 -9.65 -4.44 -11.00
C LEU A 43 -10.19 -5.86 -10.77
N LEU A 44 -9.80 -6.83 -11.59
CA LEU A 44 -10.23 -8.23 -11.42
C LEU A 44 -9.78 -8.79 -10.06
N PHE A 45 -8.52 -8.57 -9.68
CA PHE A 45 -8.02 -9.07 -8.39
C PHE A 45 -8.56 -8.26 -7.20
N ALA A 46 -8.92 -6.99 -7.36
CA ALA A 46 -9.65 -6.25 -6.35
C ALA A 46 -11.02 -6.90 -6.06
N ILE A 47 -11.76 -7.29 -7.12
CA ILE A 47 -13.06 -7.96 -6.98
C ILE A 47 -12.90 -9.35 -6.35
N ILE A 48 -11.95 -10.16 -6.84
CA ILE A 48 -11.70 -11.51 -6.32
C ILE A 48 -11.28 -11.46 -4.85
N SER A 49 -10.41 -10.52 -4.48
CA SER A 49 -9.88 -10.41 -3.12
C SER A 49 -10.88 -9.82 -2.13
N GLN A 50 -11.97 -9.21 -2.60
CA GLN A 50 -12.96 -8.61 -1.69
C GLN A 50 -13.67 -9.67 -0.84
N ILE A 51 -13.93 -10.86 -1.40
CA ILE A 51 -14.59 -11.94 -0.67
C ILE A 51 -13.74 -12.37 0.54
N PRO A 52 -12.49 -12.86 0.37
CA PRO A 52 -11.67 -13.25 1.52
C PRO A 52 -11.32 -12.06 2.44
N PHE A 53 -11.24 -10.84 1.92
CA PHE A 53 -11.03 -9.64 2.73
C PHE A 53 -12.21 -9.40 3.68
N SER A 54 -13.44 -9.43 3.18
CA SER A 54 -14.65 -9.25 4.00
C SER A 54 -14.85 -10.39 5.01
N MET A 55 -14.38 -11.59 4.72
CA MET A 55 -14.39 -12.72 5.67
C MET A 55 -13.34 -12.57 6.77
N ALA A 56 -12.15 -12.05 6.43
CA ALA A 56 -11.06 -11.86 7.38
C ALA A 56 -11.29 -10.67 8.31
N PHE A 57 -11.86 -9.58 7.79
CA PHE A 57 -12.04 -8.31 8.48
C PHE A 57 -13.52 -7.91 8.52
N ASP A 58 -14.01 -7.53 9.70
CA ASP A 58 -15.43 -7.17 9.93
C ASP A 58 -15.76 -5.71 9.58
N PHE A 59 -14.80 -4.94 9.13
CA PHE A 59 -15.04 -3.55 8.71
C PHE A 59 -15.41 -3.48 7.22
N GLY A 60 -16.43 -2.70 6.91
CA GLY A 60 -17.01 -2.57 5.57
C GLY A 60 -16.15 -1.81 4.54
N ALA A 61 -14.82 -1.88 4.66
CA ALA A 61 -13.90 -1.27 3.72
C ALA A 61 -13.65 -2.18 2.50
N LEU A 62 -13.18 -1.56 1.42
CA LEU A 62 -12.70 -2.26 0.25
C LEU A 62 -11.21 -2.60 0.41
N ASN A 63 -10.78 -3.72 -0.18
CA ASN A 63 -9.43 -4.24 0.01
C ASN A 63 -8.31 -3.36 -0.60
N MET A 64 -7.05 -3.61 -0.21
CA MET A 64 -5.88 -2.84 -0.65
C MET A 64 -5.69 -2.82 -2.18
N ILE A 65 -6.05 -3.89 -2.92
CA ILE A 65 -5.91 -3.89 -4.38
C ILE A 65 -6.88 -2.91 -5.03
N TYR A 66 -8.07 -2.71 -4.45
CA TYR A 66 -8.99 -1.65 -4.88
C TYR A 66 -8.35 -0.26 -4.71
N THR A 67 -7.74 0.01 -3.58
CA THR A 67 -7.03 1.27 -3.36
C THR A 67 -5.90 1.46 -4.37
N LEU A 68 -5.10 0.42 -4.63
CA LEU A 68 -4.06 0.44 -5.65
C LEU A 68 -4.62 0.63 -7.08
N PHE A 69 -5.81 0.10 -7.37
CA PHE A 69 -6.47 0.34 -8.65
C PHE A 69 -6.85 1.82 -8.82
N LEU A 70 -7.39 2.47 -7.79
CA LEU A 70 -7.65 3.92 -7.83
C LEU A 70 -6.36 4.73 -7.99
N CYS A 71 -5.30 4.33 -7.29
CA CYS A 71 -3.97 4.93 -7.44
C CYS A 71 -3.43 4.76 -8.87
N PHE A 72 -3.64 3.60 -9.48
CA PHE A 72 -3.33 3.39 -10.90
C PHE A 72 -4.08 4.38 -11.80
N LEU A 73 -5.37 4.62 -11.54
CA LEU A 73 -6.16 5.60 -12.29
C LEU A 73 -5.64 7.03 -12.07
N ILE A 74 -5.19 7.39 -10.87
CA ILE A 74 -4.55 8.68 -10.60
C ILE A 74 -3.31 8.86 -11.50
N LEU A 75 -2.45 7.85 -11.61
CA LEU A 75 -1.28 7.91 -12.49
C LEU A 75 -1.67 8.06 -13.96
N VAL A 76 -2.71 7.35 -14.41
CA VAL A 76 -3.25 7.47 -15.78
C VAL A 76 -3.77 8.88 -16.05
N VAL A 77 -4.53 9.47 -15.12
CA VAL A 77 -5.07 10.83 -15.22
C VAL A 77 -3.93 11.84 -15.30
N ARG A 78 -2.92 11.72 -14.44
CA ARG A 78 -1.75 12.62 -14.43
C ARG A 78 -0.95 12.57 -15.72
N GLU A 79 -0.90 11.43 -16.38
CA GLU A 79 -0.17 11.26 -17.65
C GLU A 79 -0.99 11.71 -18.86
N LYS A 80 -2.30 11.41 -18.91
CA LYS A 80 -3.09 11.56 -20.13
C LYS A 80 -3.94 12.82 -20.20
N VAL A 81 -4.33 13.39 -19.04
CA VAL A 81 -5.19 14.57 -19.01
C VAL A 81 -4.33 15.83 -19.06
N THR A 82 -4.39 16.55 -20.17
CA THR A 82 -3.59 17.76 -20.41
C THR A 82 -4.18 19.00 -19.74
N ASN A 83 -5.50 19.10 -19.67
CA ASN A 83 -6.18 20.20 -18.98
C ASN A 83 -5.93 20.11 -17.48
N LYS A 84 -5.19 21.06 -16.92
CA LYS A 84 -4.79 21.05 -15.50
C LYS A 84 -5.96 21.12 -14.53
N VAL A 85 -7.01 21.85 -14.85
CA VAL A 85 -8.20 21.95 -13.99
C VAL A 85 -8.92 20.61 -13.95
N ALA A 86 -9.21 20.01 -15.11
CA ALA A 86 -9.82 18.69 -15.20
C ALA A 86 -8.95 17.61 -14.55
N GLN A 87 -7.63 17.65 -14.74
CA GLN A 87 -6.66 16.74 -14.11
C GLN A 87 -6.76 16.81 -12.58
N THR A 88 -6.75 18.03 -12.01
CA THR A 88 -6.83 18.24 -10.57
C THR A 88 -8.16 17.74 -10.01
N ILE A 89 -9.28 18.07 -10.65
CA ILE A 89 -10.61 17.61 -10.21
C ILE A 89 -10.69 16.09 -10.20
N LEU A 90 -10.24 15.44 -11.28
CA LEU A 90 -10.25 13.97 -11.38
C LEU A 90 -9.33 13.30 -10.34
N VAL A 91 -8.15 13.86 -10.09
CA VAL A 91 -7.23 13.36 -9.06
C VAL A 91 -7.85 13.50 -7.67
N ILE A 92 -8.48 14.64 -7.35
CA ILE A 92 -9.15 14.85 -6.07
C ILE A 92 -10.31 13.86 -5.91
N LEU A 93 -11.14 13.66 -6.96
CA LEU A 93 -12.24 12.71 -6.92
C LEU A 93 -11.73 11.28 -6.64
N LEU A 94 -10.72 10.82 -7.38
CA LEU A 94 -10.12 9.51 -7.17
C LEU A 94 -9.47 9.39 -5.79
N PHE A 95 -8.81 10.44 -5.31
CA PHE A 95 -8.23 10.51 -3.97
C PHE A 95 -9.30 10.33 -2.89
N LEU A 96 -10.43 11.02 -3.00
CA LEU A 96 -11.56 10.89 -2.06
C LEU A 96 -12.19 9.49 -2.11
N LEU A 97 -12.29 8.88 -3.29
CA LEU A 97 -12.79 7.50 -3.44
C LEU A 97 -11.90 6.46 -2.73
N THR A 98 -10.60 6.74 -2.54
CA THR A 98 -9.75 5.85 -1.73
C THR A 98 -10.16 5.79 -0.27
N GLY A 99 -10.96 6.74 0.22
CA GLY A 99 -11.52 6.72 1.57
C GLY A 99 -12.40 5.51 1.87
N MET A 100 -12.91 4.83 0.83
CA MET A 100 -13.68 3.58 0.98
C MET A 100 -12.78 2.33 1.06
N GLY A 101 -11.49 2.47 0.80
CA GLY A 101 -10.55 1.36 0.71
C GLY A 101 -9.70 1.18 1.96
N ASP A 102 -8.95 0.10 1.98
CA ASP A 102 -7.86 -0.10 2.90
C ASP A 102 -6.70 0.87 2.57
N TRP A 103 -6.06 1.44 3.58
CA TRP A 103 -5.06 2.51 3.43
C TRP A 103 -5.61 3.78 2.76
N PRO A 104 -6.74 4.32 3.23
CA PRO A 104 -7.36 5.50 2.65
C PRO A 104 -6.41 6.70 2.71
N PHE A 105 -6.36 7.50 1.65
CA PHE A 105 -5.57 8.74 1.53
C PHE A 105 -4.05 8.56 1.56
N PHE A 106 -3.51 7.57 2.30
CA PHE A 106 -2.06 7.34 2.41
C PHE A 106 -1.46 6.74 1.14
N ALA A 107 -2.08 5.66 0.63
CA ALA A 107 -1.60 5.02 -0.59
C ALA A 107 -1.51 6.01 -1.77
N PRO A 108 -2.54 6.80 -2.11
CA PRO A 108 -2.42 7.77 -3.20
C PRO A 108 -1.42 8.88 -2.91
N MET A 109 -1.30 9.34 -1.64
CA MET A 109 -0.29 10.34 -1.27
C MET A 109 1.12 9.83 -1.58
N PHE A 110 1.47 8.62 -1.11
CA PHE A 110 2.79 8.05 -1.34
C PHE A 110 3.04 7.72 -2.81
N ILE A 111 2.05 7.23 -3.53
CA ILE A 111 2.17 6.94 -4.96
C ILE A 111 2.44 8.22 -5.76
N ILE A 112 1.74 9.32 -5.45
CA ILE A 112 1.98 10.62 -6.08
C ILE A 112 3.40 11.12 -5.77
N MET A 113 3.88 10.96 -4.53
CA MET A 113 5.23 11.33 -4.13
C MET A 113 6.29 10.48 -4.83
N PHE A 114 6.12 9.16 -4.85
CA PHE A 114 7.05 8.26 -5.53
C PHE A 114 7.11 8.48 -7.04
N ASP A 115 5.96 8.75 -7.68
CA ASP A 115 5.90 9.09 -9.10
C ASP A 115 6.60 10.43 -9.40
N ALA A 116 6.33 11.46 -8.60
CA ALA A 116 6.90 12.79 -8.78
C ALA A 116 8.41 12.84 -8.50
N TRP A 117 8.92 11.98 -7.63
CA TRP A 117 10.32 12.00 -7.15
C TRP A 117 11.15 10.82 -7.66
N LYS A 118 10.61 10.07 -8.59
CA LYS A 118 11.31 8.93 -9.19
C LYS A 118 12.63 9.38 -9.85
N GLY A 119 13.68 8.56 -9.65
CA GLY A 119 15.02 8.84 -10.14
C GLY A 119 15.86 9.75 -9.24
N ASP A 120 15.27 10.35 -8.21
CA ASP A 120 15.98 11.15 -7.20
C ASP A 120 15.96 10.42 -5.85
N SER A 121 17.02 9.68 -5.56
CA SER A 121 17.15 8.90 -4.32
C SER A 121 16.98 9.75 -3.06
N LYS A 122 17.46 11.01 -3.07
CA LYS A 122 17.31 11.91 -1.90
C LYS A 122 15.85 12.28 -1.67
N LYS A 123 15.09 12.53 -2.72
CA LYS A 123 13.66 12.82 -2.62
C LYS A 123 12.85 11.58 -2.24
N ILE A 124 13.21 10.42 -2.76
CA ILE A 124 12.59 9.14 -2.33
C ILE A 124 12.82 8.92 -0.83
N TRP A 125 14.02 9.17 -0.29
CA TRP A 125 14.25 9.12 1.15
C TRP A 125 13.40 10.12 1.94
N ARG A 126 13.17 11.33 1.39
CA ARG A 126 12.23 12.28 2.00
C ARG A 126 10.81 11.73 2.03
N ALA A 127 10.36 11.04 0.96
CA ALA A 127 9.05 10.39 0.95
C ALA A 127 8.92 9.35 2.06
N TYR A 128 9.92 8.49 2.24
CA TYR A 128 9.95 7.53 3.34
C TYR A 128 10.00 8.20 4.72
N GLY A 129 10.75 9.29 4.87
CA GLY A 129 10.79 10.07 6.10
C GLY A 129 9.42 10.67 6.46
N ILE A 130 8.75 11.30 5.49
CA ILE A 130 7.38 11.82 5.65
C ILE A 130 6.43 10.67 6.01
N ALA A 131 6.52 9.53 5.29
CA ALA A 131 5.71 8.36 5.59
C ALA A 131 5.92 7.87 7.03
N ALA A 132 7.17 7.72 7.47
CA ALA A 132 7.48 7.27 8.82
C ALA A 132 6.89 8.21 9.89
N ILE A 133 7.02 9.53 9.71
CA ILE A 133 6.46 10.52 10.65
C ILE A 133 4.94 10.43 10.68
N VAL A 134 4.27 10.38 9.52
CA VAL A 134 2.81 10.30 9.43
C VAL A 134 2.30 9.01 10.09
N PHE A 135 2.90 7.87 9.78
CA PHE A 135 2.53 6.59 10.38
C PHE A 135 2.79 6.55 11.88
N GLY A 136 3.97 7.03 12.31
CA GLY A 136 4.30 7.14 13.72
C GLY A 136 3.31 8.01 14.49
N ALA A 137 2.99 9.19 13.97
CA ALA A 137 2.03 10.09 14.60
C ALA A 137 0.63 9.48 14.71
N MET A 138 0.15 8.81 13.66
CA MET A 138 -1.17 8.15 13.69
C MET A 138 -1.22 6.99 14.68
N ASN A 139 -0.20 6.11 14.64
CA ASN A 139 -0.14 4.99 15.58
C ASN A 139 0.01 5.48 17.02
N LEU A 140 0.73 6.59 17.25
CA LEU A 140 0.82 7.21 18.57
C LEU A 140 -0.54 7.71 19.02
N MET A 141 -1.26 8.47 18.19
CA MET A 141 -2.60 8.97 18.53
C MET A 141 -3.58 7.83 18.82
N GLN A 142 -3.60 6.80 17.98
CA GLN A 142 -4.45 5.64 18.18
C GLN A 142 -4.03 4.85 19.42
N GLY A 143 -2.72 4.66 19.61
CA GLY A 143 -2.17 3.97 20.76
C GLY A 143 -2.49 4.65 22.09
N LEU A 144 -2.42 5.98 22.16
CA LEU A 144 -2.77 6.73 23.37
C LEU A 144 -4.27 6.63 23.76
N MET A 145 -5.13 6.27 22.82
CA MET A 145 -6.55 5.99 23.10
C MET A 145 -6.77 4.58 23.66
N MET A 146 -5.84 3.65 23.43
CA MET A 146 -6.01 2.22 23.76
C MET A 146 -5.05 1.71 24.84
N TYR A 147 -3.90 2.35 24.99
CA TYR A 147 -2.80 1.88 25.83
C TYR A 147 -2.21 3.02 26.66
N GLU A 148 -1.43 2.65 27.70
CA GLU A 148 -0.58 3.59 28.40
C GLU A 148 0.49 4.18 27.49
N ALA A 149 0.95 5.41 27.78
CA ALA A 149 1.90 6.16 26.97
C ALA A 149 3.16 5.40 26.56
N PRO A 150 3.86 4.62 27.43
CA PRO A 150 5.05 3.88 27.04
C PRO A 150 4.77 2.86 25.93
N LYS A 151 3.63 2.16 26.01
CA LYS A 151 3.25 1.16 25.01
C LYS A 151 2.81 1.83 23.70
N ALA A 152 2.07 2.93 23.76
CA ALA A 152 1.68 3.71 22.60
C ALA A 152 2.91 4.21 21.82
N ILE A 153 3.94 4.69 22.53
CA ILE A 153 5.21 5.12 21.92
C ILE A 153 5.92 3.93 21.25
N LEU A 154 5.95 2.76 21.88
CA LEU A 154 6.58 1.58 21.31
C LEU A 154 5.92 1.14 20.01
N CYS A 155 4.58 1.11 19.96
CA CYS A 155 3.80 0.81 18.74
C CYS A 155 4.09 1.83 17.62
N ALA A 156 4.15 3.11 17.97
CA ALA A 156 4.47 4.17 17.00
C ALA A 156 5.89 4.01 16.44
N LEU A 157 6.88 3.70 17.28
CA LEU A 157 8.25 3.44 16.82
C LEU A 157 8.34 2.20 15.94
N GLY A 158 7.63 1.12 16.27
CA GLY A 158 7.55 -0.10 15.45
C GLY A 158 7.05 0.19 14.04
N SER A 159 5.91 0.90 13.92
CA SER A 159 5.35 1.27 12.61
C SER A 159 6.29 2.17 11.79
N MET A 160 7.00 3.12 12.44
CA MET A 160 8.04 3.93 11.77
C MET A 160 9.18 3.05 11.27
N MET A 161 9.63 2.08 12.07
CA MET A 161 10.69 1.13 11.67
C MET A 161 10.26 0.28 10.47
N GLY A 162 9.02 -0.19 10.42
CA GLY A 162 8.47 -0.91 9.27
C GLY A 162 8.54 -0.11 7.98
N VAL A 163 8.16 1.17 8.03
CA VAL A 163 8.25 2.09 6.89
C VAL A 163 9.70 2.35 6.47
N ILE A 164 10.59 2.63 7.42
CA ILE A 164 12.02 2.87 7.15
C ILE A 164 12.68 1.62 6.57
N ALA A 165 12.36 0.43 7.11
CA ALA A 165 12.85 -0.85 6.58
C ALA A 165 12.46 -1.06 5.11
N SER A 166 11.23 -0.70 4.72
CA SER A 166 10.82 -0.69 3.31
C SER A 166 11.72 0.23 2.47
N GLY A 167 12.00 1.44 2.96
CA GLY A 167 12.91 2.38 2.31
C GLY A 167 14.31 1.81 2.12
N LEU A 168 14.86 1.16 3.15
CA LEU A 168 16.17 0.50 3.09
C LEU A 168 16.18 -0.63 2.05
N VAL A 169 15.19 -1.51 2.05
CA VAL A 169 15.06 -2.60 1.07
C VAL A 169 14.99 -2.05 -0.36
N ILE A 170 14.15 -1.04 -0.58
CA ILE A 170 13.99 -0.44 -1.91
C ILE A 170 15.27 0.28 -2.37
N GLN A 171 15.93 1.02 -1.52
CA GLN A 171 17.09 1.84 -1.92
C GLN A 171 18.40 1.05 -2.01
N PHE A 172 18.57 -0.02 -1.23
CA PHE A 172 19.83 -0.77 -1.18
C PHE A 172 19.76 -2.17 -1.79
N LEU A 173 18.59 -2.83 -1.71
CA LEU A 173 18.45 -4.21 -2.22
C LEU A 173 17.74 -4.28 -3.57
N TYR A 174 16.89 -3.29 -3.90
CA TYR A 174 16.21 -3.28 -5.18
C TYR A 174 17.10 -2.65 -6.26
N ASN A 175 17.48 -3.43 -7.25
CA ASN A 175 18.39 -3.01 -8.32
C ASN A 175 17.71 -2.30 -9.50
N GLY A 176 16.38 -2.08 -9.45
CA GLY A 176 15.61 -1.45 -10.53
C GLY A 176 15.52 -2.27 -11.83
N LYS A 177 16.16 -3.46 -11.88
CA LYS A 177 16.17 -4.30 -13.07
C LYS A 177 15.05 -5.32 -13.05
N ARG A 178 14.47 -5.54 -14.22
CA ARG A 178 13.43 -6.54 -14.37
C ARG A 178 14.06 -7.93 -14.40
N ALA A 179 13.53 -8.86 -13.59
CA ALA A 179 14.00 -10.24 -13.58
C ALA A 179 13.87 -10.87 -14.99
N GLU A 180 14.94 -11.48 -15.48
CA GLU A 180 14.97 -12.18 -16.76
C GLU A 180 14.32 -13.56 -16.64
N ARG A 181 14.61 -14.29 -15.56
CA ARG A 181 14.03 -15.59 -15.24
C ARG A 181 12.87 -15.44 -14.25
N GLY A 182 11.81 -16.26 -14.40
CA GLY A 182 10.68 -16.26 -13.47
C GLY A 182 9.71 -15.07 -13.60
N ARG A 183 9.80 -14.27 -14.66
CA ARG A 183 9.00 -13.05 -14.89
C ARG A 183 7.49 -13.27 -14.80
N ASN A 184 7.01 -14.40 -15.29
CA ASN A 184 5.59 -14.74 -15.20
C ASN A 184 5.20 -15.16 -13.78
N ILE A 185 6.05 -15.92 -13.10
CA ILE A 185 5.83 -16.35 -11.72
C ILE A 185 5.79 -15.13 -10.81
N SER A 186 6.80 -14.25 -10.85
CA SER A 186 6.84 -13.03 -10.06
C SER A 186 5.64 -12.12 -10.28
N LYS A 187 5.19 -12.00 -11.55
CA LYS A 187 4.01 -11.19 -11.90
C LYS A 187 2.73 -11.72 -11.28
N TRP A 188 2.48 -13.04 -11.34
CA TRP A 188 1.26 -13.64 -10.84
C TRP A 188 1.30 -13.91 -9.34
N PHE A 189 2.51 -14.05 -8.77
CA PHE A 189 2.71 -14.32 -7.34
C PHE A 189 1.96 -13.31 -6.46
N PHE A 190 2.15 -12.01 -6.67
CA PHE A 190 1.48 -10.98 -5.87
C PHE A 190 -0.05 -11.00 -6.01
N TYR A 191 -0.54 -11.24 -7.22
CA TYR A 191 -1.98 -11.29 -7.47
C TYR A 191 -2.64 -12.50 -6.81
N ILE A 192 -1.98 -13.65 -6.77
CA ILE A 192 -2.51 -14.88 -6.17
C ILE A 192 -2.25 -14.88 -4.66
N PHE A 193 -1.08 -14.44 -4.23
CA PHE A 193 -0.70 -14.42 -2.82
C PHE A 193 -1.66 -13.59 -1.97
N TYR A 194 -2.06 -12.40 -2.47
CA TYR A 194 -2.91 -11.50 -1.70
C TYR A 194 -4.28 -12.12 -1.36
N PRO A 195 -5.11 -12.62 -2.28
CA PRO A 195 -6.36 -13.28 -1.90
C PRO A 195 -6.14 -14.60 -1.16
N ALA A 196 -5.06 -15.34 -1.44
CA ALA A 196 -4.79 -16.61 -0.79
C ALA A 196 -4.46 -16.44 0.70
N HIS A 197 -3.57 -15.49 1.05
CA HIS A 197 -3.25 -15.26 2.47
C HIS A 197 -4.45 -14.69 3.26
N LEU A 198 -5.28 -13.85 2.63
CA LEU A 198 -6.51 -13.37 3.24
C LEU A 198 -7.50 -14.50 3.50
N LEU A 199 -7.61 -15.45 2.56
CA LEU A 199 -8.45 -16.63 2.76
C LEU A 199 -7.95 -17.50 3.92
N ILE A 200 -6.64 -17.69 4.03
CA ILE A 200 -6.03 -18.41 5.17
C ILE A 200 -6.36 -17.69 6.48
N LEU A 201 -6.22 -16.36 6.55
CA LEU A 201 -6.57 -15.59 7.74
C LEU A 201 -8.05 -15.70 8.08
N ALA A 202 -8.93 -15.64 7.08
CA ALA A 202 -10.37 -15.82 7.26
C ALA A 202 -10.70 -17.22 7.82
N LEU A 203 -10.09 -18.26 7.29
CA LEU A 203 -10.27 -19.63 7.77
C LEU A 203 -9.78 -19.79 9.22
N ILE A 204 -8.59 -19.25 9.56
CA ILE A 204 -8.08 -19.27 10.94
C ILE A 204 -9.08 -18.56 11.89
N LYS A 205 -9.60 -17.39 11.48
CA LYS A 205 -10.60 -16.65 12.27
C LYS A 205 -11.88 -17.45 12.51
N MET A 206 -12.32 -18.24 11.54
CA MET A 206 -13.52 -19.08 11.67
C MET A 206 -13.32 -20.29 12.61
N TRP A 207 -12.07 -20.71 12.82
CA TRP A 207 -11.73 -21.84 13.72
C TRP A 207 -11.42 -21.43 15.15
N MET A 208 -11.27 -20.14 15.40
CA MET A 208 -11.03 -19.54 16.74
C MET A 208 -12.30 -19.05 17.38
#